data_c830f941108e52e163f7cd9e7242c257
#
_entry.id   c830f941108e52e163f7cd9e7242c257
#
_cell.length_a   1.000
_cell.length_b   1.000
_cell.length_c   1.000
_cell.angle_alpha   90.00
_cell.angle_beta   90.00
_cell.angle_gamma   90.00
#
_symmetry.space_group_name_H-M   'P 1'
#
loop_
_entity.id
_entity.type
_entity.pdbx_description
1 polymer ?
#
loop_
_entity_poly.entity_id
_entity_poly.type
_entity_poly.pdbx_seq_one_letter_code
_entity_poly.pdbx_strand_id
1 'polypeptide(L)'
;MVMMAWVANHAGAQKVSLAGKVFEHTLLRDGVNASVFQNPAMQSFHYQHSLNTLNLGYDYRHASTPKRLERGDGHKQAFVDVDAYLHKGKATLWGNAYYVNGSTRNVLYNETTDLEQLYPYLMADSVGGKTSQEYYYFMGGFSYPLGKKWTIGAEGEYTAKMEYRTRDPRPKNLTGDLRAKVGVSYLLGVLHSLGAAVTVRKYKQTNELKLYNEVSVPTIYHLTGLGNDYYRFRGVNTSTYYKGYGVGGMLTYSQKDQRGWFAQAEYEYTNIDKIISTLNELPMATLESDRFHGTVGYLMNDGHQYYGANLDGEIYRKFGTENIFGTAQDNIYPQIASAEFYTSAQSRIGMEAFYQSVYSNKSAWGGKWKLAYMGFSEKYQEPYRRLKHAAVMTSLLLDGKVKVGKCLLMANVHGGYEWAINKHNDDSFLSEDKSAMMRPLIHTNEYFAHDRWNMGADVEVPLLVACKFLPFVKLSWQYDYYLLTAHQNSLVVSLGIRF
;
A
#
# COMPACT_ATOMS: atom_id res chain seq x y z
N MET A 1 -12.15 -24.99 -3.38
CA MET A 1 -11.30 -25.49 -2.27
C MET A 1 -10.75 -26.91 -2.48
N VAL A 2 -10.79 -27.51 -3.66
CA VAL A 2 -10.37 -28.91 -3.91
C VAL A 2 -9.17 -29.04 -4.88
N MET A 3 -8.56 -27.95 -5.36
CA MET A 3 -7.47 -28.00 -6.37
C MET A 3 -6.03 -27.91 -5.84
N MET A 4 -5.81 -27.89 -4.53
CA MET A 4 -4.44 -27.73 -3.95
C MET A 4 -3.76 -29.00 -3.44
N ALA A 5 -4.36 -30.18 -3.61
CA ALA A 5 -3.85 -31.42 -2.96
C ALA A 5 -2.99 -32.34 -3.84
N TRP A 6 -2.71 -32.03 -5.08
CA TRP A 6 -2.09 -32.97 -6.03
C TRP A 6 -0.81 -32.44 -6.68
N VAL A 7 0.26 -32.19 -5.96
CA VAL A 7 1.62 -32.19 -6.58
C VAL A 7 2.70 -32.45 -5.50
N ALA A 8 2.96 -33.66 -5.21
CA ALA A 8 4.25 -34.06 -4.67
C ALA A 8 4.69 -35.31 -5.42
N ASN A 9 5.64 -35.13 -6.32
CA ASN A 9 6.78 -36.05 -6.55
C ASN A 9 7.46 -35.80 -7.89
N HIS A 10 8.77 -35.74 -7.79
CA HIS A 10 9.86 -36.10 -8.72
C HIS A 10 10.79 -34.94 -9.10
N ALA A 11 11.91 -34.88 -8.39
CA ALA A 11 13.24 -34.69 -8.96
C ALA A 11 14.28 -34.89 -7.85
N GLY A 12 15.27 -35.72 -8.06
CA GLY A 12 16.35 -36.02 -7.12
C GLY A 12 17.40 -34.91 -7.06
N ALA A 13 17.04 -33.79 -6.43
CA ALA A 13 17.96 -32.83 -5.85
C ALA A 13 17.86 -32.96 -4.34
N GLN A 14 18.96 -32.81 -3.64
CA GLN A 14 19.03 -32.86 -2.18
C GLN A 14 17.86 -32.03 -1.61
N LYS A 15 16.88 -32.71 -1.00
CA LYS A 15 15.64 -32.05 -0.54
C LYS A 15 16.00 -30.99 0.50
N VAL A 16 16.02 -29.73 0.10
CA VAL A 16 16.14 -28.63 1.05
C VAL A 16 15.04 -28.74 2.08
N SER A 17 15.40 -28.70 3.36
CA SER A 17 14.42 -28.79 4.44
C SER A 17 13.44 -27.63 4.38
N LEU A 18 12.22 -27.82 4.89
CA LEU A 18 11.23 -26.75 4.92
C LEU A 18 11.76 -25.51 5.68
N ALA A 19 12.56 -25.69 6.73
CA ALA A 19 13.28 -24.61 7.40
C ALA A 19 14.23 -23.86 6.46
N GLY A 20 14.94 -24.55 5.57
CA GLY A 20 15.81 -23.93 4.57
C GLY A 20 15.04 -23.09 3.55
N LYS A 21 13.86 -23.55 3.12
CA LYS A 21 12.97 -22.77 2.25
C LYS A 21 12.45 -21.50 2.95
N VAL A 22 12.02 -21.60 4.21
CA VAL A 22 11.63 -20.44 5.01
C VAL A 22 12.78 -19.46 5.14
N PHE A 23 13.99 -19.96 5.35
CA PHE A 23 15.18 -19.14 5.43
C PHE A 23 15.42 -18.34 4.14
N GLU A 24 15.32 -18.99 2.97
CA GLU A 24 15.45 -18.36 1.66
C GLU A 24 14.42 -17.23 1.47
N HIS A 25 13.14 -17.50 1.77
CA HIS A 25 12.04 -16.55 1.60
C HIS A 25 11.98 -15.41 2.64
N THR A 26 12.95 -15.39 3.58
CA THR A 26 13.01 -14.37 4.64
C THR A 26 14.37 -13.64 4.69
N LEU A 27 15.15 -13.68 3.61
CA LEU A 27 16.41 -12.94 3.51
C LEU A 27 16.18 -11.43 3.43
N LEU A 28 17.04 -10.65 4.07
CA LEU A 28 16.94 -9.18 4.05
C LEU A 28 17.15 -8.59 2.64
N ARG A 29 17.93 -9.29 1.78
CA ARG A 29 18.16 -8.87 0.39
C ARG A 29 16.84 -8.75 -0.40
N ASP A 30 15.86 -9.62 -0.13
CA ASP A 30 14.61 -9.69 -0.89
C ASP A 30 13.78 -8.41 -0.74
N GLY A 31 13.93 -7.69 0.39
CA GLY A 31 13.35 -6.36 0.55
C GLY A 31 14.07 -5.28 -0.26
N VAL A 32 15.39 -5.45 -0.51
CA VAL A 32 16.22 -4.43 -1.19
C VAL A 32 16.04 -4.46 -2.71
N ASN A 33 15.88 -5.65 -3.29
CA ASN A 33 15.71 -5.83 -4.75
C ASN A 33 14.27 -6.17 -5.17
N ALA A 34 13.30 -6.07 -4.27
CA ALA A 34 11.90 -6.42 -4.52
C ALA A 34 11.29 -5.72 -5.76
N SER A 35 11.73 -4.50 -6.06
CA SER A 35 11.24 -3.71 -7.20
C SER A 35 11.45 -4.41 -8.55
N VAL A 36 12.54 -5.14 -8.72
CA VAL A 36 12.85 -5.87 -9.96
C VAL A 36 11.85 -6.99 -10.22
N PHE A 37 11.40 -7.66 -9.16
CA PHE A 37 10.48 -8.80 -9.23
C PHE A 37 9.01 -8.40 -9.36
N GLN A 38 8.71 -7.10 -9.41
CA GLN A 38 7.38 -6.61 -9.81
C GLN A 38 7.10 -6.82 -11.30
N ASN A 39 8.13 -7.07 -12.13
CA ASN A 39 7.94 -7.57 -13.50
C ASN A 39 7.63 -9.08 -13.45
N PRO A 40 6.45 -9.53 -13.92
CA PRO A 40 6.05 -10.93 -13.86
C PRO A 40 7.06 -11.89 -14.52
N ALA A 41 7.75 -11.46 -15.57
CA ALA A 41 8.75 -12.28 -16.23
C ALA A 41 10.04 -12.48 -15.40
N MET A 42 10.30 -11.63 -14.41
CA MET A 42 11.48 -11.73 -13.53
C MET A 42 11.23 -12.65 -12.33
N GLN A 43 9.99 -13.00 -12.02
CA GLN A 43 9.63 -13.81 -10.86
C GLN A 43 10.28 -15.20 -10.85
N SER A 44 10.58 -15.78 -12.02
CA SER A 44 11.29 -17.07 -12.10
C SER A 44 12.73 -17.03 -11.55
N PHE A 45 13.29 -15.84 -11.31
CA PHE A 45 14.62 -15.63 -10.77
C PHE A 45 14.60 -15.22 -9.29
N HIS A 46 13.43 -15.11 -8.66
CA HIS A 46 13.29 -14.60 -7.31
C HIS A 46 13.73 -15.64 -6.27
N TYR A 47 13.00 -16.75 -6.16
CA TYR A 47 13.32 -17.84 -5.24
C TYR A 47 13.63 -19.13 -5.99
N GLN A 48 14.49 -19.97 -5.40
CA GLN A 48 14.84 -21.27 -5.94
C GLN A 48 13.86 -22.37 -5.49
N HIS A 49 13.21 -22.18 -4.35
CA HIS A 49 12.36 -23.19 -3.74
C HIS A 49 10.92 -22.71 -3.58
N SER A 50 10.01 -23.64 -3.80
CA SER A 50 8.58 -23.41 -3.57
C SER A 50 8.27 -23.34 -2.08
N LEU A 51 7.46 -22.38 -1.69
CA LEU A 51 6.93 -22.22 -0.33
C LEU A 51 5.50 -21.68 -0.39
N ASN A 52 4.61 -22.28 0.40
CA ASN A 52 3.26 -21.78 0.60
C ASN A 52 3.06 -21.47 2.07
N THR A 53 2.28 -20.44 2.34
CA THR A 53 1.95 -20.00 3.70
C THR A 53 0.44 -19.77 3.79
N LEU A 54 -0.17 -20.29 4.83
CA LEU A 54 -1.51 -19.90 5.28
C LEU A 54 -1.36 -19.27 6.66
N ASN A 55 -1.93 -18.10 6.84
CA ASN A 55 -1.83 -17.32 8.06
C ASN A 55 -3.22 -16.79 8.46
N LEU A 56 -3.57 -16.93 9.73
CA LEU A 56 -4.82 -16.44 10.33
C LEU A 56 -4.43 -15.53 11.49
N GLY A 57 -5.00 -14.35 11.56
CA GLY A 57 -4.59 -13.44 12.62
C GLY A 57 -5.62 -12.40 13.00
N TYR A 58 -5.25 -11.67 14.02
CA TYR A 58 -6.01 -10.55 14.54
C TYR A 58 -5.09 -9.33 14.67
N ASP A 59 -5.52 -8.21 14.12
CA ASP A 59 -4.82 -6.93 14.16
C ASP A 59 -5.63 -5.94 14.99
N TYR A 60 -4.98 -5.39 16.00
CA TYR A 60 -5.50 -4.37 16.90
C TYR A 60 -4.64 -3.13 16.87
N ARG A 61 -5.26 -1.98 16.62
CA ARG A 61 -4.61 -0.67 16.69
C ARG A 61 -5.43 0.29 17.54
N HIS A 62 -4.74 1.07 18.35
CA HIS A 62 -5.30 2.15 19.12
C HIS A 62 -4.35 3.35 19.16
N ALA A 63 -4.89 4.53 18.90
CA ALA A 63 -4.19 5.80 19.01
C ALA A 63 -4.88 6.68 20.05
N SER A 64 -4.10 7.42 20.83
CA SER A 64 -4.64 8.46 21.76
C SER A 64 -5.25 9.62 21.01
N THR A 65 -4.67 9.94 19.84
CA THR A 65 -5.14 10.90 18.84
C THR A 65 -4.83 10.33 17.48
N PRO A 66 -5.75 10.32 16.50
CA PRO A 66 -5.46 9.76 15.19
C PRO A 66 -4.38 10.57 14.46
N LYS A 67 -3.55 9.92 13.63
CA LYS A 67 -2.61 10.62 12.73
C LYS A 67 -3.34 11.50 11.73
N ARG A 68 -4.48 11.03 11.26
CA ARG A 68 -5.44 11.75 10.41
C ARG A 68 -6.86 11.47 10.91
N LEU A 69 -7.67 12.50 11.05
CA LEU A 69 -9.06 12.37 11.54
C LEU A 69 -9.90 11.49 10.62
N GLU A 70 -9.63 11.53 9.32
CA GLU A 70 -10.33 10.77 8.28
C GLU A 70 -10.02 9.26 8.31
N ARG A 71 -9.03 8.83 9.09
CA ARG A 71 -8.63 7.42 9.24
C ARG A 71 -8.99 6.81 10.60
N GLY A 72 -9.60 7.60 11.47
CA GLY A 72 -9.99 7.18 12.82
C GLY A 72 -8.82 6.88 13.76
N ASP A 73 -9.14 6.59 15.02
CA ASP A 73 -8.19 6.41 16.12
C ASP A 73 -7.82 4.95 16.42
N GLY A 74 -8.32 4.01 15.67
CA GLY A 74 -7.95 2.61 15.83
C GLY A 74 -8.88 1.64 15.12
N HIS A 75 -8.39 0.41 14.95
CA HIS A 75 -9.15 -0.65 14.32
C HIS A 75 -9.04 -1.97 15.10
N LYS A 76 -10.00 -2.83 14.84
CA LYS A 76 -10.04 -4.23 15.26
C LYS A 76 -10.43 -5.06 14.06
N GLN A 77 -9.55 -5.97 13.63
CA GLN A 77 -9.81 -6.75 12.43
C GLN A 77 -9.21 -8.15 12.52
N ALA A 78 -9.94 -9.13 12.05
CA ALA A 78 -9.45 -10.47 11.79
C ALA A 78 -9.06 -10.60 10.33
N PHE A 79 -8.04 -11.39 10.03
CA PHE A 79 -7.59 -11.60 8.66
C PHE A 79 -7.22 -13.06 8.38
N VAL A 80 -7.31 -13.41 7.12
CA VAL A 80 -6.78 -14.64 6.52
C VAL A 80 -5.85 -14.23 5.41
N ASP A 81 -4.64 -14.77 5.39
CA ASP A 81 -3.62 -14.51 4.37
C ASP A 81 -3.08 -15.83 3.83
N VAL A 82 -3.09 -15.97 2.53
CA VAL A 82 -2.53 -17.13 1.81
C VAL A 82 -1.52 -16.61 0.80
N ASP A 83 -0.29 -17.05 0.93
CA ASP A 83 0.78 -16.75 0.00
C ASP A 83 1.32 -18.04 -0.60
N ALA A 84 1.57 -18.05 -1.90
CA ALA A 84 2.05 -19.22 -2.63
C ALA A 84 3.10 -18.82 -3.65
N TYR A 85 4.21 -19.55 -3.65
CA TYR A 85 5.23 -19.48 -4.68
C TYR A 85 5.66 -20.89 -5.07
N LEU A 86 5.47 -21.26 -6.34
CA LEU A 86 5.57 -22.63 -6.81
C LEU A 86 6.41 -22.73 -8.07
N HIS A 87 7.37 -23.63 -8.09
CA HIS A 87 8.01 -24.10 -9.32
C HIS A 87 7.32 -25.38 -9.81
N LYS A 88 6.77 -25.36 -11.03
CA LYS A 88 6.11 -26.52 -11.65
C LYS A 88 6.69 -26.75 -13.06
N GLY A 89 7.64 -27.67 -13.16
CA GLY A 89 8.37 -27.91 -14.39
C GLY A 89 9.20 -26.68 -14.78
N LYS A 90 8.89 -26.07 -15.92
CA LYS A 90 9.53 -24.82 -16.36
C LYS A 90 8.81 -23.56 -15.87
N ALA A 91 7.57 -23.69 -15.43
CA ALA A 91 6.76 -22.56 -14.98
C ALA A 91 7.03 -22.22 -13.52
N THR A 92 7.05 -20.95 -13.22
CA THR A 92 6.94 -20.40 -11.86
C THR A 92 5.57 -19.78 -11.71
N LEU A 93 4.86 -20.14 -10.65
CA LEU A 93 3.53 -19.66 -10.32
C LEU A 93 3.58 -18.99 -8.96
N TRP A 94 2.87 -17.90 -8.79
CA TRP A 94 2.72 -17.24 -7.49
C TRP A 94 1.31 -16.72 -7.33
N GLY A 95 0.92 -16.49 -6.09
CA GLY A 95 -0.36 -15.90 -5.79
C GLY A 95 -0.49 -15.54 -4.34
N ASN A 96 -1.33 -14.55 -4.08
CA ASN A 96 -1.72 -14.14 -2.74
C ASN A 96 -3.24 -13.99 -2.69
N ALA A 97 -3.85 -14.42 -1.59
CA ALA A 97 -5.25 -14.19 -1.27
C ALA A 97 -5.33 -13.67 0.16
N TYR A 98 -5.89 -12.48 0.33
CA TYR A 98 -6.00 -11.82 1.63
C TYR A 98 -7.44 -11.38 1.87
N TYR A 99 -7.97 -11.73 3.03
CA TYR A 99 -9.30 -11.34 3.49
C TYR A 99 -9.21 -10.66 4.84
N VAL A 100 -9.91 -9.54 5.00
CA VAL A 100 -10.03 -8.82 6.28
C VAL A 100 -11.50 -8.56 6.57
N ASN A 101 -11.89 -8.78 7.81
CA ASN A 101 -13.16 -8.33 8.36
C ASN A 101 -12.89 -7.58 9.67
N GLY A 102 -13.45 -6.38 9.78
CA GLY A 102 -13.19 -5.58 10.97
C GLY A 102 -13.94 -4.26 11.03
N SER A 103 -13.49 -3.42 11.92
CA SER A 103 -14.04 -2.07 12.08
C SER A 103 -12.99 -1.08 12.53
N THR A 104 -13.16 0.17 12.09
CA THR A 104 -12.38 1.34 12.46
C THR A 104 -13.23 2.28 13.29
N ARG A 105 -12.65 2.85 14.36
CA ARG A 105 -13.34 3.75 15.27
C ARG A 105 -13.08 5.21 14.92
N ASN A 106 -14.03 6.07 15.23
CA ASN A 106 -13.90 7.53 15.17
C ASN A 106 -13.36 8.05 13.85
N VAL A 107 -13.85 7.51 12.73
CA VAL A 107 -13.61 8.05 11.40
C VAL A 107 -14.41 9.34 11.27
N LEU A 108 -13.74 10.47 11.08
CA LEU A 108 -14.35 11.80 10.98
C LEU A 108 -14.01 12.40 9.61
N TYR A 109 -14.87 13.24 9.06
CA TYR A 109 -14.64 14.00 7.83
C TYR A 109 -14.33 13.13 6.60
N ASN A 110 -14.78 11.89 6.60
CA ASN A 110 -14.61 10.98 5.47
C ASN A 110 -15.77 9.99 5.39
N GLU A 111 -16.40 9.93 4.23
CA GLU A 111 -17.45 8.98 3.88
C GLU A 111 -17.06 8.10 2.69
N THR A 112 -15.83 8.22 2.19
CA THR A 112 -15.27 7.45 1.08
C THR A 112 -14.25 6.44 1.56
N THR A 113 -14.14 5.29 0.90
CA THR A 113 -12.95 4.44 1.04
C THR A 113 -11.81 4.96 0.13
N ASP A 114 -10.63 4.37 0.16
CA ASP A 114 -9.47 4.76 -0.66
C ASP A 114 -9.08 6.24 -0.59
N LEU A 115 -9.09 6.78 0.65
CA LEU A 115 -8.79 8.17 0.96
C LEU A 115 -7.61 8.76 0.16
N GLU A 116 -6.45 8.09 0.16
CA GLU A 116 -5.24 8.62 -0.47
C GLU A 116 -5.38 8.69 -2.00
N GLN A 117 -6.10 7.74 -2.58
CA GLN A 117 -6.27 7.66 -4.03
C GLN A 117 -7.25 8.73 -4.53
N LEU A 118 -8.36 8.93 -3.82
CA LEU A 118 -9.45 9.81 -4.23
C LEU A 118 -9.29 11.25 -3.75
N TYR A 119 -8.46 11.51 -2.71
CA TYR A 119 -8.19 12.87 -2.27
C TYR A 119 -7.61 13.72 -3.42
N PRO A 120 -8.18 14.93 -3.67
CA PRO A 120 -9.01 15.72 -2.77
C PRO A 120 -10.53 15.51 -2.90
N TYR A 121 -11.03 14.79 -3.89
CA TYR A 121 -12.43 14.75 -4.26
C TYR A 121 -13.25 13.75 -3.42
N LEU A 122 -13.20 13.88 -2.11
CA LEU A 122 -13.91 13.02 -1.18
C LEU A 122 -15.35 13.46 -0.94
N MET A 123 -16.14 12.58 -0.32
CA MET A 123 -17.33 12.93 0.41
C MET A 123 -17.03 12.96 1.90
N ALA A 124 -17.61 13.92 2.61
CA ALA A 124 -17.35 14.11 4.03
C ALA A 124 -18.60 14.59 4.79
N ASP A 125 -18.67 14.23 6.06
CA ASP A 125 -19.56 14.79 7.07
C ASP A 125 -18.78 15.18 8.32
N SER A 126 -19.38 15.97 9.20
CA SER A 126 -18.77 16.36 10.48
C SER A 126 -19.15 15.45 11.65
N VAL A 127 -20.05 14.49 11.45
CA VAL A 127 -20.56 13.60 12.50
C VAL A 127 -19.63 12.43 12.74
N GLY A 128 -19.20 11.79 11.65
CA GLY A 128 -18.32 10.63 11.68
C GLY A 128 -18.88 9.42 12.43
N GLY A 129 -17.99 8.50 12.80
CA GLY A 129 -18.37 7.36 13.61
C GLY A 129 -17.53 6.11 13.38
N LYS A 130 -18.06 4.98 13.85
CA LYS A 130 -17.48 3.66 13.64
C LYS A 130 -17.85 3.18 12.23
N THR A 131 -16.83 2.75 11.47
CA THR A 131 -16.98 2.16 10.14
C THR A 131 -16.66 0.68 10.20
N SER A 132 -17.52 -0.16 9.62
CA SER A 132 -17.28 -1.59 9.44
C SER A 132 -16.74 -1.84 8.04
N GLN A 133 -15.83 -2.80 7.90
CA GLN A 133 -15.18 -3.07 6.63
C GLN A 133 -15.01 -4.57 6.36
N GLU A 134 -15.13 -4.90 5.08
CA GLU A 134 -14.69 -6.17 4.51
C GLU A 134 -13.77 -5.87 3.32
N TYR A 135 -12.63 -6.54 3.29
CA TYR A 135 -11.62 -6.35 2.26
C TYR A 135 -11.20 -7.70 1.71
N TYR A 136 -11.19 -7.81 0.41
CA TYR A 136 -10.75 -8.97 -0.35
C TYR A 136 -9.67 -8.55 -1.32
N TYR A 137 -8.58 -9.28 -1.32
CA TYR A 137 -7.49 -9.12 -2.27
C TYR A 137 -7.13 -10.47 -2.86
N PHE A 138 -7.00 -10.52 -4.16
CA PHE A 138 -6.53 -11.68 -4.89
C PHE A 138 -5.49 -11.26 -5.90
N MET A 139 -4.37 -11.95 -5.92
CA MET A 139 -3.33 -11.78 -6.91
C MET A 139 -2.86 -13.15 -7.35
N GLY A 140 -2.59 -13.30 -8.64
CA GLY A 140 -2.01 -14.51 -9.20
C GLY A 140 -1.27 -14.25 -10.48
N GLY A 141 -0.16 -14.95 -10.63
CA GLY A 141 0.68 -14.78 -11.82
C GLY A 141 1.45 -16.03 -12.18
N PHE A 142 2.02 -15.98 -13.37
CA PHE A 142 2.93 -17.00 -13.87
C PHE A 142 4.10 -16.38 -14.63
N SER A 143 5.21 -17.08 -14.61
CA SER A 143 6.40 -16.83 -15.43
C SER A 143 6.79 -18.11 -16.15
N TYR A 144 7.08 -18.01 -17.44
CA TYR A 144 7.42 -19.16 -18.27
C TYR A 144 8.58 -18.84 -19.23
N PRO A 145 9.68 -19.62 -19.21
CA PRO A 145 10.80 -19.43 -20.13
C PRO A 145 10.45 -19.95 -21.53
N LEU A 146 10.53 -19.07 -22.53
CA LEU A 146 10.42 -19.37 -23.95
C LEU A 146 11.83 -19.61 -24.53
N GLY A 147 12.24 -20.88 -24.57
CA GLY A 147 13.58 -21.27 -25.01
C GLY A 147 14.67 -20.92 -23.98
N LYS A 148 15.84 -20.47 -24.46
CA LYS A 148 17.02 -20.24 -23.60
C LYS A 148 17.19 -18.79 -23.14
N LYS A 149 16.57 -17.84 -23.84
CA LYS A 149 16.84 -16.40 -23.63
C LYS A 149 15.64 -15.59 -23.20
N TRP A 150 14.44 -15.98 -23.60
CA TRP A 150 13.22 -15.24 -23.34
C TRP A 150 12.42 -15.85 -22.20
N THR A 151 11.86 -15.00 -21.37
CA THR A 151 10.86 -15.38 -20.36
C THR A 151 9.68 -14.43 -20.47
N ILE A 152 8.48 -14.97 -20.45
CA ILE A 152 7.23 -14.20 -20.39
C ILE A 152 6.58 -14.39 -19.03
N GLY A 153 5.82 -13.42 -18.62
CA GLY A 153 5.02 -13.51 -17.39
C GLY A 153 3.76 -12.68 -17.48
N ALA A 154 2.75 -13.09 -16.74
CA ALA A 154 1.54 -12.32 -16.57
C ALA A 154 1.07 -12.41 -15.13
N GLU A 155 0.41 -11.36 -14.67
CA GLU A 155 -0.12 -11.22 -13.31
C GLU A 155 -1.45 -10.51 -13.38
N GLY A 156 -2.41 -10.98 -12.61
CA GLY A 156 -3.69 -10.34 -12.38
C GLY A 156 -3.87 -10.06 -10.90
N GLU A 157 -4.39 -8.89 -10.57
CA GLU A 157 -4.66 -8.43 -9.21
C GLU A 157 -6.08 -7.89 -9.15
N TYR A 158 -6.84 -8.27 -8.15
CA TYR A 158 -8.18 -7.76 -7.90
C TYR A 158 -8.40 -7.46 -6.43
N THR A 159 -8.81 -6.23 -6.16
CA THR A 159 -9.23 -5.78 -4.83
C THR A 159 -10.71 -5.48 -4.82
N ALA A 160 -11.44 -6.03 -3.85
CA ALA A 160 -12.81 -5.66 -3.55
C ALA A 160 -12.91 -5.20 -2.11
N LYS A 161 -13.59 -4.06 -1.88
CA LYS A 161 -13.83 -3.53 -0.54
C LYS A 161 -15.30 -3.22 -0.37
N MET A 162 -15.83 -3.50 0.82
CA MET A 162 -17.07 -2.96 1.31
C MET A 162 -16.80 -2.24 2.63
N GLU A 163 -17.22 -0.98 2.70
CA GLU A 163 -17.08 -0.18 3.91
C GLU A 163 -18.39 0.55 4.18
N TYR A 164 -18.88 0.49 5.40
CA TYR A 164 -20.17 1.08 5.75
C TYR A 164 -20.23 1.55 7.20
N ARG A 165 -21.09 2.53 7.45
CA ARG A 165 -21.41 3.05 8.78
C ARG A 165 -22.90 2.82 9.09
N THR A 166 -23.23 2.49 10.34
CA THR A 166 -24.61 2.24 10.77
C THR A 166 -25.26 3.44 11.47
N ARG A 167 -24.48 4.52 11.72
CA ARG A 167 -24.94 5.80 12.26
C ARG A 167 -25.09 6.80 11.10
N ASP A 168 -26.14 7.64 11.15
CA ASP A 168 -26.37 8.67 10.14
C ASP A 168 -25.28 9.77 10.13
N PRO A 169 -24.88 10.20 8.95
CA PRO A 169 -25.20 9.64 7.65
C PRO A 169 -24.62 8.25 7.51
N ARG A 170 -25.27 7.35 6.74
CA ARG A 170 -24.87 5.95 6.58
C ARG A 170 -24.26 5.71 5.20
N PRO A 171 -23.00 6.08 4.99
CA PRO A 171 -22.33 5.73 3.76
C PRO A 171 -22.16 4.21 3.64
N LYS A 172 -22.37 3.69 2.43
CA LYS A 172 -22.00 2.35 2.01
C LYS A 172 -21.16 2.45 0.76
N ASN A 173 -19.90 2.10 0.89
CA ASN A 173 -18.93 2.10 -0.19
C ASN A 173 -18.71 0.69 -0.70
N LEU A 174 -18.73 0.50 -2.02
CA LEU A 174 -18.30 -0.72 -2.69
C LEU A 174 -17.22 -0.35 -3.70
N THR A 175 -16.04 -0.94 -3.54
CA THR A 175 -14.90 -0.68 -4.40
C THR A 175 -14.48 -1.95 -5.14
N GLY A 176 -14.14 -1.81 -6.41
CA GLY A 176 -13.46 -2.80 -7.22
C GLY A 176 -12.26 -2.16 -7.92
N ASP A 177 -11.08 -2.76 -7.76
CA ASP A 177 -9.84 -2.35 -8.41
C ASP A 177 -9.21 -3.56 -9.08
N LEU A 178 -9.15 -3.56 -10.40
CA LEU A 178 -8.58 -4.63 -11.21
C LEU A 178 -7.32 -4.13 -11.90
N ARG A 179 -6.22 -4.86 -11.73
CA ARG A 179 -4.96 -4.64 -12.44
C ARG A 179 -4.58 -5.89 -13.20
N ALA A 180 -4.04 -5.72 -14.39
CA ALA A 180 -3.42 -6.78 -15.16
C ALA A 180 -2.06 -6.31 -15.68
N LYS A 181 -1.05 -7.14 -15.50
CA LYS A 181 0.33 -6.85 -15.89
C LYS A 181 0.87 -7.98 -16.76
N VAL A 182 1.51 -7.62 -17.85
CA VAL A 182 2.21 -8.56 -18.73
C VAL A 182 3.64 -8.12 -18.87
N GLY A 183 4.57 -9.05 -18.71
CA GLY A 183 6.00 -8.80 -18.74
C GLY A 183 6.75 -9.75 -19.66
N VAL A 184 7.89 -9.30 -20.11
CA VAL A 184 8.88 -10.07 -20.86
C VAL A 184 10.26 -9.78 -20.30
N SER A 185 11.13 -10.79 -20.28
CA SER A 185 12.55 -10.61 -19.99
C SER A 185 13.42 -11.32 -21.01
N TYR A 186 14.59 -10.74 -21.26
CA TYR A 186 15.59 -11.25 -22.18
C TYR A 186 16.93 -11.43 -21.49
N LEU A 187 17.50 -12.60 -21.59
CA LEU A 187 18.79 -12.96 -21.01
C LEU A 187 19.94 -12.56 -21.96
N LEU A 188 20.70 -11.56 -21.57
CA LEU A 188 21.93 -11.12 -22.22
C LEU A 188 23.11 -11.96 -21.70
N GLY A 189 23.69 -12.79 -22.57
CA GLY A 189 24.73 -13.73 -22.16
C GLY A 189 24.16 -14.83 -21.27
N VAL A 190 24.80 -15.06 -20.11
CA VAL A 190 24.43 -16.13 -19.16
C VAL A 190 23.76 -15.59 -17.90
N LEU A 191 24.11 -14.38 -17.47
CA LEU A 191 23.73 -13.83 -16.17
C LEU A 191 22.81 -12.61 -16.22
N HIS A 192 22.97 -11.73 -17.20
CA HIS A 192 22.27 -10.43 -17.23
C HIS A 192 20.87 -10.59 -17.80
N SER A 193 19.86 -10.08 -17.13
CA SER A 193 18.47 -10.07 -17.56
C SER A 193 17.95 -8.66 -17.69
N LEU A 194 17.39 -8.32 -18.85
CA LEU A 194 16.63 -7.10 -19.10
C LEU A 194 15.16 -7.47 -19.20
N GLY A 195 14.29 -6.70 -18.59
CA GLY A 195 12.85 -6.93 -18.62
C GLY A 195 12.07 -5.67 -18.93
N ALA A 196 10.89 -5.86 -19.50
CA ALA A 196 9.88 -4.83 -19.68
C ALA A 196 8.51 -5.39 -19.30
N ALA A 197 7.65 -4.54 -18.75
CA ALA A 197 6.27 -4.90 -18.45
C ALA A 197 5.32 -3.74 -18.71
N VAL A 198 4.06 -4.07 -19.00
CA VAL A 198 2.96 -3.11 -19.17
C VAL A 198 1.85 -3.48 -18.18
N THR A 199 1.25 -2.46 -17.57
CA THR A 199 0.15 -2.58 -16.63
C THR A 199 -1.07 -1.85 -17.16
N VAL A 200 -2.25 -2.44 -16.99
CA VAL A 200 -3.53 -1.79 -17.18
C VAL A 200 -4.35 -1.91 -15.90
N ARG A 201 -5.13 -0.87 -15.59
CA ARG A 201 -5.93 -0.78 -14.37
C ARG A 201 -7.34 -0.30 -14.68
N LYS A 202 -8.32 -0.85 -13.97
CA LYS A 202 -9.70 -0.37 -13.95
C LYS A 202 -10.17 -0.24 -12.51
N TYR A 203 -10.60 0.96 -12.14
CA TYR A 203 -11.07 1.30 -10.81
C TYR A 203 -12.54 1.71 -10.84
N LYS A 204 -13.30 1.29 -9.84
CA LYS A 204 -14.66 1.75 -9.59
C LYS A 204 -14.96 1.74 -8.09
N GLN A 205 -15.56 2.82 -7.59
CA GLN A 205 -16.16 2.88 -6.26
C GLN A 205 -17.55 3.47 -6.36
N THR A 206 -18.52 2.86 -5.70
CA THR A 206 -19.84 3.46 -5.47
C THR A 206 -19.94 3.91 -4.02
N ASN A 207 -20.55 5.04 -3.77
CA ASN A 207 -20.86 5.56 -2.45
C ASN A 207 -22.38 5.83 -2.40
N GLU A 208 -23.11 4.98 -1.69
CA GLU A 208 -24.52 5.17 -1.40
C GLU A 208 -24.67 5.78 -0.02
N LEU A 209 -25.38 6.89 0.08
CA LEU A 209 -25.64 7.57 1.32
C LEU A 209 -27.11 7.43 1.71
N LYS A 210 -27.39 6.98 2.95
CA LYS A 210 -28.74 6.90 3.51
C LYS A 210 -28.85 7.69 4.80
N LEU A 211 -29.95 8.38 4.97
CA LEU A 211 -30.32 9.12 6.17
C LEU A 211 -31.65 8.57 6.67
N TYR A 212 -31.71 8.25 7.94
CA TYR A 212 -32.91 7.71 8.60
C TYR A 212 -33.48 8.66 9.65
N ASN A 213 -32.65 9.58 10.16
CA ASN A 213 -33.10 10.60 11.09
C ASN A 213 -33.50 11.87 10.34
N GLU A 214 -34.81 12.18 10.30
CA GLU A 214 -35.36 13.34 9.61
C GLU A 214 -35.25 14.62 10.45
N VAL A 215 -35.04 14.51 11.76
CA VAL A 215 -35.04 15.64 12.68
C VAL A 215 -33.69 16.39 12.71
N SER A 216 -32.59 15.65 12.55
CA SER A 216 -31.23 16.21 12.55
C SER A 216 -30.45 15.67 11.38
N VAL A 217 -30.55 16.34 10.26
CA VAL A 217 -29.92 15.94 9.01
C VAL A 217 -28.54 16.57 8.90
N PRO A 218 -27.45 15.79 8.91
CA PRO A 218 -26.12 16.34 8.74
C PRO A 218 -25.86 16.80 7.30
N THR A 219 -25.08 17.86 7.16
CA THR A 219 -24.65 18.34 5.86
C THR A 219 -23.55 17.44 5.29
N ILE A 220 -23.73 17.02 4.06
CA ILE A 220 -22.74 16.30 3.28
C ILE A 220 -21.96 17.29 2.41
N TYR A 221 -20.64 17.14 2.44
CA TYR A 221 -19.70 17.99 1.72
C TYR A 221 -19.03 17.20 0.60
N HIS A 222 -18.88 17.83 -0.55
CA HIS A 222 -18.06 17.33 -1.65
C HIS A 222 -16.73 18.08 -1.62
N LEU A 223 -15.70 17.49 -0.99
CA LEU A 223 -14.40 18.14 -0.84
C LEU A 223 -13.71 18.32 -2.19
N THR A 224 -12.95 19.41 -2.31
CA THR A 224 -12.14 19.75 -3.48
C THR A 224 -10.67 20.01 -3.15
N GLY A 225 -10.31 19.94 -1.87
CA GLY A 225 -8.94 20.04 -1.38
C GLY A 225 -8.68 21.30 -0.54
N LEU A 226 -7.68 21.20 0.34
CA LEU A 226 -7.25 22.27 1.23
C LEU A 226 -8.38 22.95 2.02
N GLY A 227 -9.35 22.14 2.50
CA GLY A 227 -10.50 22.62 3.27
C GLY A 227 -11.62 23.23 2.42
N ASN A 228 -11.49 23.23 1.10
CA ASN A 228 -12.55 23.67 0.19
C ASN A 228 -13.54 22.55 -0.11
N ASP A 229 -14.75 22.93 -0.48
CA ASP A 229 -15.79 22.04 -0.96
C ASP A 229 -16.67 22.70 -2.03
N TYR A 230 -17.40 21.89 -2.72
CA TYR A 230 -18.34 22.33 -3.76
C TYR A 230 -19.62 22.86 -3.12
N TYR A 231 -19.64 24.13 -2.77
CA TYR A 231 -20.74 24.78 -2.04
C TYR A 231 -22.14 24.51 -2.62
N ARG A 232 -22.26 24.53 -3.96
CA ARG A 232 -23.54 24.32 -4.66
C ARG A 232 -24.17 22.95 -4.41
N PHE A 233 -23.33 21.93 -4.17
CA PHE A 233 -23.77 20.54 -4.01
C PHE A 233 -23.73 20.06 -2.55
N ARG A 234 -23.55 20.97 -1.60
CA ARG A 234 -23.79 20.64 -0.18
C ARG A 234 -25.23 20.21 0.00
N GLY A 235 -25.46 19.16 0.76
CA GLY A 235 -26.84 18.73 0.99
C GLY A 235 -26.95 17.36 1.62
N VAL A 236 -28.04 16.70 1.31
CA VAL A 236 -28.43 15.39 1.82
C VAL A 236 -28.71 14.43 0.67
N ASN A 237 -28.55 13.13 0.90
CA ASN A 237 -28.83 12.07 -0.10
C ASN A 237 -28.09 12.22 -1.43
N THR A 238 -26.89 12.75 -1.39
CA THR A 238 -26.04 12.90 -2.56
C THR A 238 -25.13 11.70 -2.74
N SER A 239 -25.64 10.63 -3.34
CA SER A 239 -24.83 9.48 -3.70
C SER A 239 -23.88 9.78 -4.84
N THR A 240 -22.69 9.22 -4.78
CA THR A 240 -21.66 9.40 -5.80
C THR A 240 -21.07 8.07 -6.23
N TYR A 241 -20.41 8.09 -7.37
CA TYR A 241 -19.48 7.03 -7.73
C TYR A 241 -18.23 7.60 -8.38
N TYR A 242 -17.18 6.79 -8.32
CA TYR A 242 -15.89 7.05 -8.96
C TYR A 242 -15.65 5.96 -9.98
N LYS A 243 -15.16 6.34 -11.16
CA LYS A 243 -14.71 5.40 -12.19
C LYS A 243 -13.38 5.87 -12.73
N GLY A 244 -12.47 4.94 -12.94
CA GLY A 244 -11.14 5.30 -13.40
C GLY A 244 -10.47 4.18 -14.17
N TYR A 245 -9.44 4.56 -14.87
CA TYR A 245 -8.50 3.67 -15.55
C TYR A 245 -7.07 4.11 -15.29
N GLY A 246 -6.14 3.19 -15.49
CA GLY A 246 -4.72 3.47 -15.40
C GLY A 246 -3.96 2.65 -16.43
N VAL A 247 -2.81 3.16 -16.82
CA VAL A 247 -1.84 2.49 -17.68
C VAL A 247 -0.45 2.73 -17.13
N GLY A 248 0.42 1.73 -17.25
CA GLY A 248 1.80 1.86 -16.77
C GLY A 248 2.78 1.06 -17.58
N GLY A 249 4.04 1.42 -17.47
CA GLY A 249 5.16 0.73 -18.09
C GLY A 249 6.32 0.59 -17.13
N MET A 250 7.05 -0.51 -17.21
CA MET A 250 8.18 -0.82 -16.35
C MET A 250 9.34 -1.37 -17.16
N LEU A 251 10.54 -0.97 -16.80
CA LEU A 251 11.80 -1.55 -17.26
C LEU A 251 12.57 -2.09 -16.07
N THR A 252 13.18 -3.25 -16.22
CA THR A 252 13.95 -3.91 -15.17
C THR A 252 15.27 -4.44 -15.69
N TYR A 253 16.29 -4.37 -14.86
CA TYR A 253 17.59 -5.01 -15.08
C TYR A 253 18.01 -5.72 -13.81
N SER A 254 18.47 -6.95 -13.90
CA SER A 254 19.06 -7.68 -12.78
C SER A 254 19.96 -8.80 -13.29
N GLN A 255 20.85 -9.26 -12.43
CA GLN A 255 21.56 -10.51 -12.68
C GLN A 255 20.73 -11.70 -12.14
N LYS A 256 20.76 -12.80 -12.88
CA LYS A 256 19.96 -14.00 -12.60
C LYS A 256 20.30 -14.65 -11.26
N ASP A 257 21.54 -14.53 -10.81
CA ASP A 257 22.04 -15.02 -9.52
C ASP A 257 21.83 -14.02 -8.39
N GLN A 258 21.16 -12.88 -8.67
CA GLN A 258 20.92 -11.77 -7.73
C GLN A 258 22.22 -11.24 -7.11
N ARG A 259 23.27 -11.13 -7.91
CA ARG A 259 24.54 -10.48 -7.54
C ARG A 259 24.80 -9.32 -8.49
N GLY A 260 25.59 -8.32 -8.04
CA GLY A 260 25.91 -7.16 -8.87
C GLY A 260 24.77 -6.15 -8.96
N TRP A 261 24.76 -5.39 -10.04
CA TRP A 261 23.83 -4.31 -10.25
C TRP A 261 22.40 -4.80 -10.54
N PHE A 262 21.43 -4.09 -10.03
CA PHE A 262 20.03 -4.19 -10.41
C PHE A 262 19.42 -2.80 -10.55
N ALA A 263 18.42 -2.67 -11.40
CA ALA A 263 17.70 -1.43 -11.62
C ALA A 263 16.26 -1.70 -12.03
N GLN A 264 15.40 -0.75 -11.68
CA GLN A 264 13.99 -0.71 -12.09
C GLN A 264 13.60 0.73 -12.33
N ALA A 265 12.79 0.98 -13.37
CA ALA A 265 12.11 2.23 -13.62
C ALA A 265 10.66 1.93 -14.02
N GLU A 266 9.71 2.62 -13.41
CA GLU A 266 8.27 2.46 -13.63
C GLU A 266 7.60 3.80 -13.76
N TYR A 267 6.65 3.88 -14.70
CA TYR A 267 5.74 5.00 -14.85
C TYR A 267 4.31 4.48 -14.85
N GLU A 268 3.43 5.13 -14.09
CA GLU A 268 1.99 4.84 -14.05
C GLU A 268 1.20 6.14 -14.17
N TYR A 269 0.23 6.17 -15.06
CA TYR A 269 -0.77 7.21 -15.20
C TYR A 269 -2.13 6.66 -14.77
N THR A 270 -2.91 7.46 -14.02
CA THR A 270 -4.30 7.13 -13.69
C THR A 270 -5.20 8.34 -13.87
N ASN A 271 -6.45 8.07 -14.28
CA ASN A 271 -7.51 9.06 -14.40
C ASN A 271 -8.75 8.52 -13.67
N ILE A 272 -9.34 9.33 -12.78
CA ILE A 272 -10.52 8.97 -11.99
C ILE A 272 -11.53 10.11 -12.03
N ASP A 273 -12.73 9.83 -12.53
CA ASP A 273 -13.85 10.76 -12.51
C ASP A 273 -14.70 10.57 -11.25
N LYS A 274 -15.11 11.67 -10.61
CA LYS A 274 -16.12 11.72 -9.56
C LYS A 274 -17.45 12.16 -10.17
N ILE A 275 -18.50 11.38 -9.98
CA ILE A 275 -19.83 11.60 -10.58
C ILE A 275 -20.88 11.57 -9.48
N ILE A 276 -21.78 12.55 -9.46
CA ILE A 276 -22.95 12.58 -8.57
C ILE A 276 -24.09 11.86 -9.26
N SER A 277 -24.41 10.64 -8.82
CA SER A 277 -25.42 9.79 -9.46
C SER A 277 -26.84 10.32 -9.29
N THR A 278 -27.15 10.98 -8.17
CA THR A 278 -28.48 11.55 -7.88
C THR A 278 -28.82 12.80 -8.67
N LEU A 279 -27.84 13.40 -9.36
CA LEU A 279 -28.02 14.59 -10.19
C LEU A 279 -27.84 14.27 -11.68
N ASN A 280 -28.54 13.25 -12.16
CA ASN A 280 -28.48 12.81 -13.55
C ASN A 280 -27.05 12.54 -14.06
N GLU A 281 -26.28 11.75 -13.27
CA GLU A 281 -24.91 11.36 -13.61
C GLU A 281 -23.97 12.58 -13.80
N LEU A 282 -24.09 13.60 -12.94
CA LEU A 282 -23.32 14.85 -13.04
C LEU A 282 -21.81 14.59 -12.89
N PRO A 283 -20.99 14.83 -13.92
CA PRO A 283 -19.53 14.68 -13.84
C PRO A 283 -18.92 15.85 -13.08
N MET A 284 -18.67 15.67 -11.79
CA MET A 284 -18.27 16.76 -10.89
C MET A 284 -16.81 17.17 -11.07
N ALA A 285 -15.91 16.21 -11.10
CA ALA A 285 -14.48 16.45 -11.18
C ALA A 285 -13.74 15.23 -11.75
N THR A 286 -12.55 15.50 -12.30
CA THR A 286 -11.61 14.50 -12.78
C THR A 286 -10.28 14.64 -12.03
N LEU A 287 -9.75 13.54 -11.53
CA LEU A 287 -8.45 13.46 -10.87
C LEU A 287 -7.48 12.65 -11.74
N GLU A 288 -6.49 13.30 -12.29
CA GLU A 288 -5.40 12.66 -13.00
C GLU A 288 -4.20 12.52 -12.06
N SER A 289 -3.42 11.46 -12.21
CA SER A 289 -2.19 11.30 -11.48
C SER A 289 -1.10 10.62 -12.28
N ASP A 290 0.13 11.11 -12.09
CA ASP A 290 1.38 10.58 -12.63
C ASP A 290 2.25 10.07 -11.49
N ARG A 291 2.75 8.85 -11.63
CA ARG A 291 3.73 8.27 -10.72
C ARG A 291 4.94 7.80 -11.50
N PHE A 292 6.09 8.29 -11.12
CA PHE A 292 7.37 7.77 -11.57
C PHE A 292 8.11 7.20 -10.36
N HIS A 293 8.58 5.96 -10.48
CA HIS A 293 9.37 5.28 -9.45
C HIS A 293 10.61 4.65 -10.10
N GLY A 294 11.76 4.83 -9.47
CA GLY A 294 13.02 4.25 -9.91
C GLY A 294 13.84 3.72 -8.76
N THR A 295 14.49 2.59 -8.97
CA THR A 295 15.41 1.98 -8.01
C THR A 295 16.67 1.54 -8.74
N VAL A 296 17.83 1.80 -8.16
CA VAL A 296 19.10 1.25 -8.59
C VAL A 296 19.87 0.75 -7.39
N GLY A 297 20.49 -0.40 -7.48
CA GLY A 297 21.23 -0.95 -6.35
C GLY A 297 22.26 -1.99 -6.76
N TYR A 298 23.01 -2.41 -5.76
CA TYR A 298 24.06 -3.39 -5.90
C TYR A 298 24.01 -4.42 -4.78
N LEU A 299 24.09 -5.70 -5.14
CA LEU A 299 24.06 -6.84 -4.21
C LEU A 299 25.34 -7.64 -4.31
N MET A 300 25.83 -8.07 -3.16
CA MET A 300 26.91 -9.04 -3.03
C MET A 300 26.48 -10.23 -2.18
N ASN A 301 27.01 -11.40 -2.53
CA ASN A 301 26.76 -12.66 -1.84
C ASN A 301 27.95 -13.59 -2.06
N ASP A 302 28.60 -14.01 -0.99
CA ASP A 302 29.67 -15.02 -1.03
C ASP A 302 29.21 -16.41 -0.55
N GLY A 303 27.89 -16.61 -0.39
CA GLY A 303 27.27 -17.84 0.11
C GLY A 303 26.99 -17.82 1.61
N HIS A 304 27.71 -17.04 2.40
CA HIS A 304 27.53 -16.86 3.84
C HIS A 304 27.15 -15.44 4.22
N GLN A 305 27.65 -14.47 3.49
CA GLN A 305 27.39 -13.05 3.73
C GLN A 305 26.61 -12.47 2.56
N TYR A 306 25.56 -11.75 2.88
CA TYR A 306 24.72 -11.01 1.95
C TYR A 306 24.77 -9.55 2.34
N TYR A 307 25.13 -8.69 1.43
CA TYR A 307 25.15 -7.26 1.67
C TYR A 307 24.89 -6.48 0.39
N GLY A 308 24.42 -5.28 0.54
CA GLY A 308 24.12 -4.42 -0.58
C GLY A 308 23.45 -3.15 -0.16
N ALA A 309 23.22 -2.34 -1.17
CA ALA A 309 22.49 -1.08 -1.01
C ALA A 309 21.70 -0.77 -2.26
N ASN A 310 20.67 0.05 -2.09
CA ASN A 310 19.93 0.67 -3.18
C ASN A 310 19.70 2.16 -2.93
N LEU A 311 19.45 2.88 -4.02
CA LEU A 311 18.83 4.19 -4.06
C LEU A 311 17.46 4.03 -4.69
N ASP A 312 16.43 4.55 -4.06
CA ASP A 312 15.08 4.61 -4.59
C ASP A 312 14.61 6.06 -4.71
N GLY A 313 13.84 6.35 -5.75
CA GLY A 313 13.25 7.65 -5.97
C GLY A 313 11.82 7.51 -6.47
N GLU A 314 10.91 8.33 -5.94
CA GLU A 314 9.53 8.39 -6.37
C GLU A 314 9.09 9.85 -6.50
N ILE A 315 8.37 10.13 -7.59
CA ILE A 315 7.64 11.37 -7.79
C ILE A 315 6.20 10.98 -8.10
N TYR A 316 5.26 11.47 -7.31
CA TYR A 316 3.85 11.27 -7.50
C TYR A 316 3.14 12.62 -7.55
N ARG A 317 2.44 12.90 -8.64
CA ARG A 317 1.73 14.16 -8.87
C ARG A 317 0.26 13.89 -9.10
N LYS A 318 -0.59 14.81 -8.67
CA LYS A 318 -2.02 14.80 -8.95
C LYS A 318 -2.44 16.13 -9.50
N PHE A 319 -3.39 16.10 -10.44
CA PHE A 319 -4.02 17.24 -11.08
C PHE A 319 -5.53 17.06 -10.99
N GLY A 320 -6.21 18.03 -10.41
CA GLY A 320 -7.64 17.97 -10.20
C GLY A 320 -8.35 19.03 -11.03
N THR A 321 -9.17 18.58 -11.98
CA THR A 321 -10.02 19.42 -12.82
C THR A 321 -11.44 19.39 -12.29
N GLU A 322 -12.03 20.56 -12.07
CA GLU A 322 -13.40 20.71 -11.60
C GLU A 322 -14.28 21.29 -12.70
N ASN A 323 -15.47 20.72 -12.82
CA ASN A 323 -16.47 21.22 -13.76
C ASN A 323 -17.31 22.30 -13.08
N ILE A 324 -17.53 23.39 -13.80
CA ILE A 324 -18.31 24.54 -13.34
C ILE A 324 -19.70 24.47 -14.01
N PHE A 325 -20.73 24.58 -13.20
CA PHE A 325 -22.11 24.41 -13.64
C PHE A 325 -22.92 25.68 -13.55
N GLY A 326 -23.76 25.90 -14.54
CA GLY A 326 -24.79 26.95 -14.58
C GLY A 326 -25.97 26.65 -13.64
N THR A 327 -26.99 27.49 -13.69
CA THR A 327 -28.24 27.28 -12.95
C THR A 327 -28.97 26.06 -13.50
N ALA A 328 -29.51 25.22 -12.62
CA ALA A 328 -30.27 24.04 -13.03
C ALA A 328 -31.57 24.45 -13.79
N GLN A 329 -31.85 23.73 -14.88
CA GLN A 329 -33.10 23.75 -15.60
C GLN A 329 -33.65 22.32 -15.58
N ASP A 330 -34.84 22.14 -15.07
CA ASP A 330 -35.48 20.82 -14.91
C ASP A 330 -34.57 19.76 -14.25
N ASN A 331 -33.86 20.18 -13.18
CA ASN A 331 -32.90 19.37 -12.43
C ASN A 331 -31.65 18.95 -13.22
N ILE A 332 -31.40 19.56 -14.39
CA ILE A 332 -30.20 19.38 -15.20
C ILE A 332 -29.29 20.60 -15.01
N TYR A 333 -28.06 20.36 -14.60
CA TYR A 333 -27.02 21.38 -14.43
C TYR A 333 -26.18 21.45 -15.69
N PRO A 334 -26.31 22.50 -16.54
CA PRO A 334 -25.45 22.64 -17.71
C PRO A 334 -24.01 22.92 -17.28
N GLN A 335 -23.06 22.14 -17.77
CA GLN A 335 -21.65 22.44 -17.60
C GLN A 335 -21.28 23.64 -18.48
N ILE A 336 -20.78 24.70 -17.87
CA ILE A 336 -20.44 25.97 -18.56
C ILE A 336 -18.92 26.14 -18.73
N ALA A 337 -18.11 25.51 -17.88
CA ALA A 337 -16.66 25.53 -17.96
C ALA A 337 -16.06 24.35 -17.20
N SER A 338 -14.76 24.16 -17.34
CA SER A 338 -13.92 23.33 -16.47
C SER A 338 -12.55 23.98 -16.30
N ALA A 339 -11.94 23.79 -15.14
CA ALA A 339 -10.62 24.32 -14.84
C ALA A 339 -9.85 23.43 -13.87
N GLU A 340 -8.54 23.41 -13.99
CA GLU A 340 -7.66 22.78 -13.03
C GLU A 340 -7.48 23.68 -11.81
N PHE A 341 -8.08 23.28 -10.68
CA PHE A 341 -7.97 24.03 -9.43
C PHE A 341 -7.00 23.39 -8.44
N TYR A 342 -6.84 22.08 -8.47
CA TYR A 342 -6.04 21.33 -7.50
C TYR A 342 -4.79 20.73 -8.12
N THR A 343 -3.66 20.90 -7.43
CA THR A 343 -2.42 20.20 -7.75
C THR A 343 -1.73 19.71 -6.49
N SER A 344 -1.15 18.51 -6.54
CA SER A 344 -0.24 18.06 -5.49
C SER A 344 0.97 17.35 -6.08
N ALA A 345 2.08 17.40 -5.35
CA ALA A 345 3.30 16.70 -5.69
C ALA A 345 3.91 16.09 -4.42
N GLN A 346 4.21 14.82 -4.47
CA GLN A 346 4.98 14.11 -3.47
C GLN A 346 6.29 13.67 -4.11
N SER A 347 7.40 13.85 -3.39
CA SER A 347 8.71 13.36 -3.80
C SER A 347 9.35 12.59 -2.66
N ARG A 348 9.98 11.49 -2.99
CA ARG A 348 10.77 10.70 -2.05
C ARG A 348 12.08 10.32 -2.72
N ILE A 349 13.18 10.47 -2.00
CA ILE A 349 14.48 9.93 -2.36
C ILE A 349 14.98 9.20 -1.15
N GLY A 350 15.30 7.91 -1.31
CA GLY A 350 15.75 7.05 -0.23
C GLY A 350 17.01 6.28 -0.58
N MET A 351 17.75 5.92 0.45
CA MET A 351 18.85 4.98 0.40
C MET A 351 18.57 3.88 1.44
N GLU A 352 18.78 2.64 1.03
CA GLU A 352 18.71 1.49 1.92
C GLU A 352 20.00 0.69 1.80
N ALA A 353 20.57 0.28 2.92
CA ALA A 353 21.73 -0.60 2.99
C ALA A 353 21.46 -1.73 3.97
N PHE A 354 21.92 -2.93 3.66
CA PHE A 354 21.78 -4.08 4.52
C PHE A 354 23.05 -4.92 4.57
N TYR A 355 23.17 -5.64 5.67
CA TYR A 355 24.13 -6.72 5.87
C TYR A 355 23.44 -7.89 6.56
N GLN A 356 23.69 -9.11 6.10
CA GLN A 356 23.18 -10.33 6.71
C GLN A 356 24.22 -11.44 6.62
N SER A 357 24.55 -12.04 7.75
CA SER A 357 25.40 -13.21 7.84
C SER A 357 24.55 -14.46 8.09
N VAL A 358 24.78 -15.49 7.27
CA VAL A 358 24.07 -16.79 7.33
C VAL A 358 25.09 -17.88 7.64
N TYR A 359 25.09 -18.37 8.86
CA TYR A 359 26.05 -19.42 9.29
C TYR A 359 25.67 -20.83 8.86
N SER A 360 24.39 -21.05 8.62
CA SER A 360 23.80 -22.27 8.07
C SER A 360 22.28 -22.06 7.95
N ASN A 361 21.54 -23.06 7.46
CA ASN A 361 20.06 -23.06 7.56
C ASN A 361 19.57 -23.08 9.03
N LYS A 362 20.42 -22.80 10.01
CA LYS A 362 20.11 -22.86 11.45
C LYS A 362 20.23 -21.50 12.14
N SER A 363 21.03 -20.59 11.62
CA SER A 363 21.18 -19.26 12.21
C SER A 363 21.60 -18.21 11.19
N ALA A 364 21.04 -17.04 11.33
CA ALA A 364 21.45 -15.82 10.64
C ALA A 364 21.24 -14.63 11.54
N TRP A 365 22.00 -13.60 11.33
CA TRP A 365 21.75 -12.29 11.89
C TRP A 365 22.06 -11.22 10.84
N GLY A 366 21.45 -10.09 10.97
CA GLY A 366 21.66 -9.00 10.04
C GLY A 366 21.00 -7.72 10.49
N GLY A 367 21.19 -6.71 9.70
CA GLY A 367 20.55 -5.42 9.91
C GLY A 367 20.35 -4.69 8.60
N LYS A 368 19.45 -3.75 8.63
CA LYS A 368 19.08 -2.90 7.51
C LYS A 368 18.89 -1.47 7.99
N TRP A 369 19.53 -0.55 7.32
CA TRP A 369 19.43 0.87 7.58
C TRP A 369 18.80 1.57 6.38
N LYS A 370 17.90 2.52 6.65
CA LYS A 370 17.25 3.37 5.66
C LYS A 370 17.43 4.83 6.03
N LEU A 371 17.66 5.64 5.02
CA LEU A 371 17.60 7.10 5.08
C LEU A 371 16.75 7.58 3.91
N ALA A 372 15.78 8.46 4.16
CA ALA A 372 14.94 9.00 3.10
C ALA A 372 14.61 10.48 3.36
N TYR A 373 14.61 11.26 2.30
CA TYR A 373 13.98 12.57 2.25
C TYR A 373 12.59 12.42 1.64
N MET A 374 11.60 13.08 2.22
CA MET A 374 10.23 13.14 1.73
C MET A 374 9.79 14.60 1.63
N GLY A 375 9.25 14.98 0.49
CA GLY A 375 8.66 16.28 0.24
C GLY A 375 7.21 16.14 -0.21
N PHE A 376 6.35 17.00 0.27
CA PHE A 376 4.96 17.11 -0.13
C PHE A 376 4.58 18.56 -0.37
N SER A 377 3.88 18.84 -1.45
CA SER A 377 3.33 20.15 -1.75
C SER A 377 1.92 19.98 -2.30
N GLU A 378 1.00 20.78 -1.81
CA GLU A 378 -0.40 20.79 -2.22
C GLU A 378 -0.82 22.24 -2.47
N LYS A 379 -1.62 22.47 -3.51
CA LYS A 379 -2.06 23.79 -3.93
C LYS A 379 -3.50 23.74 -4.46
N TYR A 380 -4.29 24.74 -4.11
CA TYR A 380 -5.59 25.04 -4.67
C TYR A 380 -5.59 26.46 -5.23
N GLN A 381 -6.20 26.69 -6.40
CA GLN A 381 -6.03 27.94 -7.14
C GLN A 381 -6.98 29.05 -6.69
N GLU A 382 -8.27 28.72 -6.41
CA GLU A 382 -9.29 29.73 -6.13
C GLU A 382 -10.28 29.21 -5.06
N PRO A 383 -10.22 29.69 -3.80
CA PRO A 383 -9.24 30.66 -3.29
C PRO A 383 -7.84 30.07 -3.25
N TYR A 384 -6.83 30.91 -3.43
CA TYR A 384 -5.44 30.45 -3.41
C TYR A 384 -5.06 29.93 -2.02
N ARG A 385 -4.67 28.66 -1.97
CA ARG A 385 -4.19 27.97 -0.77
C ARG A 385 -3.03 27.07 -1.10
N ARG A 386 -2.06 26.98 -0.21
CA ARG A 386 -0.88 26.12 -0.42
C ARG A 386 -0.36 25.58 0.89
N LEU A 387 -0.03 24.29 0.91
CA LEU A 387 0.70 23.62 1.99
C LEU A 387 1.96 22.96 1.46
N LYS A 388 3.00 22.95 2.27
CA LYS A 388 4.25 22.25 1.99
C LYS A 388 4.76 21.57 3.24
N HIS A 389 5.17 20.32 3.11
CA HIS A 389 5.81 19.56 4.15
C HIS A 389 7.08 18.92 3.62
N ALA A 390 8.09 18.83 4.46
CA ALA A 390 9.29 18.07 4.16
C ALA A 390 9.82 17.42 5.43
N ALA A 391 10.35 16.21 5.28
CA ALA A 391 10.92 15.47 6.39
C ALA A 391 12.13 14.64 5.93
N VAL A 392 13.05 14.38 6.85
CA VAL A 392 14.09 13.38 6.72
C VAL A 392 13.78 12.24 7.69
N MET A 393 13.74 11.04 7.18
CA MET A 393 13.50 9.83 7.97
C MET A 393 14.74 8.96 7.99
N THR A 394 15.10 8.43 9.18
CA THR A 394 16.05 7.35 9.31
C THR A 394 15.42 6.18 10.06
N SER A 395 15.76 4.95 9.69
CA SER A 395 15.32 3.77 10.42
C SER A 395 16.36 2.67 10.40
N LEU A 396 16.41 1.89 11.48
CA LEU A 396 17.25 0.71 11.65
C LEU A 396 16.37 -0.49 11.94
N LEU A 397 16.67 -1.62 11.28
CA LEU A 397 16.09 -2.92 11.56
C LEU A 397 17.22 -3.89 11.87
N LEU A 398 17.11 -4.64 12.95
CA LEU A 398 17.98 -5.75 13.32
C LEU A 398 17.19 -7.05 13.22
N ASP A 399 17.72 -8.03 12.51
CA ASP A 399 17.09 -9.33 12.24
C ASP A 399 17.95 -10.46 12.80
N GLY A 400 17.33 -11.40 13.46
CA GLY A 400 17.98 -12.58 14.01
C GLY A 400 17.13 -13.83 13.79
N LYS A 401 17.79 -14.92 13.39
CA LYS A 401 17.19 -16.24 13.19
C LYS A 401 18.07 -17.28 13.83
N VAL A 402 17.50 -18.10 14.70
CA VAL A 402 18.24 -19.15 15.39
C VAL A 402 17.38 -20.40 15.57
N LYS A 403 17.97 -21.55 15.27
CA LYS A 403 17.32 -22.83 15.56
C LYS A 403 17.62 -23.26 16.99
N VAL A 404 16.59 -23.43 17.81
CA VAL A 404 16.66 -23.90 19.18
C VAL A 404 15.85 -25.20 19.30
N GLY A 405 16.50 -26.33 19.36
CA GLY A 405 15.86 -27.64 19.41
C GLY A 405 14.96 -27.89 18.19
N LYS A 406 13.64 -28.02 18.42
CA LYS A 406 12.62 -28.23 17.40
C LYS A 406 11.94 -26.91 16.95
N CYS A 407 12.43 -25.75 17.37
CA CYS A 407 11.91 -24.46 16.98
C CYS A 407 12.93 -23.69 16.15
N LEU A 408 12.44 -22.88 15.20
CA LEU A 408 13.22 -21.84 14.56
C LEU A 408 12.71 -20.50 15.10
N LEU A 409 13.47 -19.85 15.97
CA LEU A 409 13.13 -18.52 16.45
C LEU A 409 13.57 -17.49 15.39
N MET A 410 12.64 -16.68 14.93
CA MET A 410 12.90 -15.54 14.08
C MET A 410 12.41 -14.29 14.80
N ALA A 411 13.27 -13.30 14.95
CA ALA A 411 12.93 -12.05 15.62
C ALA A 411 13.57 -10.88 14.90
N ASN A 412 12.84 -9.80 14.79
CA ASN A 412 13.41 -8.52 14.40
C ASN A 412 12.96 -7.40 15.36
N VAL A 413 13.80 -6.40 15.49
CA VAL A 413 13.53 -5.17 16.20
C VAL A 413 13.83 -4.01 15.25
N HIS A 414 12.95 -3.06 15.19
CA HIS A 414 13.13 -1.88 14.35
C HIS A 414 12.77 -0.60 15.07
N GLY A 415 13.38 0.48 14.64
CA GLY A 415 13.06 1.81 15.12
C GLY A 415 13.39 2.85 14.06
N GLY A 416 12.69 3.96 14.10
CA GLY A 416 12.87 5.05 13.17
C GLY A 416 12.58 6.41 13.79
N TYR A 417 13.21 7.41 13.22
CA TYR A 417 13.00 8.80 13.57
C TYR A 417 12.78 9.62 12.32
N GLU A 418 11.84 10.53 12.38
CA GLU A 418 11.47 11.42 11.28
C GLU A 418 11.55 12.87 11.77
N TRP A 419 12.47 13.65 11.17
CA TRP A 419 12.64 15.06 11.42
C TRP A 419 11.78 15.87 10.46
N ALA A 420 10.82 16.63 11.00
CA ALA A 420 10.06 17.61 10.23
C ALA A 420 10.96 18.82 9.92
N ILE A 421 11.20 19.10 8.64
CA ILE A 421 12.08 20.20 8.20
C ILE A 421 11.30 21.52 8.20
N ASN A 422 10.09 21.54 7.63
CA ASN A 422 9.25 22.73 7.51
C ASN A 422 8.25 22.77 8.66
N LYS A 423 8.70 23.27 9.82
CA LYS A 423 7.84 23.38 11.03
C LYS A 423 6.90 24.59 11.00
N HIS A 424 7.13 25.55 10.09
CA HIS A 424 6.32 26.75 9.93
C HIS A 424 6.01 26.91 8.44
N ASN A 425 4.75 26.70 8.11
CA ASN A 425 4.21 27.02 6.80
C ASN A 425 3.59 28.42 6.85
N ASP A 426 3.60 29.14 5.74
CA ASP A 426 2.92 30.44 5.60
C ASP A 426 1.40 30.19 5.40
N ASP A 427 0.74 29.69 6.48
CA ASP A 427 -0.58 29.06 6.45
C ASP A 427 -1.63 29.97 7.06
N SER A 428 -1.61 31.27 6.72
CA SER A 428 -2.57 32.25 7.27
C SER A 428 -4.04 31.78 7.07
N PHE A 429 -4.34 31.10 5.96
CA PHE A 429 -5.67 30.60 5.68
C PHE A 429 -6.15 29.53 6.69
N LEU A 430 -5.25 28.78 7.34
CA LEU A 430 -5.63 27.78 8.37
C LEU A 430 -6.20 28.43 9.62
N SER A 431 -5.78 29.65 9.94
CA SER A 431 -6.27 30.40 11.10
C SER A 431 -7.47 31.28 10.78
N GLU A 432 -7.63 31.71 9.54
CA GLU A 432 -8.66 32.64 9.08
C GLU A 432 -9.99 31.94 8.75
N ASP A 433 -9.93 30.75 8.12
CA ASP A 433 -11.13 30.00 7.74
C ASP A 433 -11.58 29.07 8.88
N LYS A 434 -12.77 29.34 9.42
CA LYS A 434 -13.40 28.58 10.52
C LYS A 434 -14.38 27.53 10.03
N SER A 435 -14.37 27.16 8.75
CA SER A 435 -15.26 26.14 8.24
C SER A 435 -14.99 24.76 8.89
N ALA A 436 -16.03 23.94 9.00
CA ALA A 436 -15.91 22.61 9.60
C ALA A 436 -14.86 21.73 8.90
N MET A 437 -14.68 21.94 7.58
CA MET A 437 -13.74 21.15 6.77
C MET A 437 -12.29 21.59 6.93
N MET A 438 -12.00 22.68 7.62
CA MET A 438 -10.63 23.08 7.96
C MET A 438 -10.03 22.25 9.10
N ARG A 439 -10.86 21.72 10.00
CA ARG A 439 -10.37 20.96 11.17
C ARG A 439 -9.49 19.76 10.81
N PRO A 440 -9.86 18.85 9.87
CA PRO A 440 -8.98 17.76 9.47
C PRO A 440 -7.69 18.24 8.82
N LEU A 441 -7.73 19.35 8.07
CA LEU A 441 -6.56 19.93 7.44
C LEU A 441 -5.58 20.51 8.48
N ILE A 442 -6.08 21.28 9.45
CA ILE A 442 -5.27 21.83 10.57
C ILE A 442 -4.60 20.68 11.32
N HIS A 443 -5.36 19.65 11.69
CA HIS A 443 -4.83 18.49 12.41
C HIS A 443 -3.74 17.76 11.60
N THR A 444 -3.95 17.58 10.29
CA THR A 444 -2.97 16.94 9.42
C THR A 444 -1.71 17.79 9.25
N ASN A 445 -1.86 19.12 9.16
CA ASN A 445 -0.74 20.06 9.10
C ASN A 445 0.09 20.01 10.39
N GLU A 446 -0.55 20.00 11.56
CA GLU A 446 0.12 19.84 12.86
C GLU A 446 0.88 18.51 12.93
N TYR A 447 0.27 17.42 12.45
CA TYR A 447 0.95 16.11 12.40
C TYR A 447 2.25 16.16 11.58
N PHE A 448 2.24 16.81 10.43
CA PHE A 448 3.42 16.91 9.57
C PHE A 448 4.45 17.95 10.04
N ALA A 449 4.05 18.92 10.86
CA ALA A 449 4.94 19.94 11.39
C ALA A 449 5.81 19.46 12.57
N HIS A 450 5.51 18.29 13.16
CA HIS A 450 6.22 17.77 14.32
C HIS A 450 7.10 16.57 13.97
N ASP A 451 8.20 16.44 14.72
CA ASP A 451 9.06 15.28 14.68
C ASP A 451 8.31 14.04 15.20
N ARG A 452 8.64 12.88 14.64
CA ARG A 452 7.98 11.61 14.94
C ARG A 452 9.00 10.51 15.11
N TRP A 453 8.69 9.53 15.95
CA TRP A 453 9.49 8.33 16.04
C TRP A 453 8.61 7.09 16.20
N ASN A 454 9.17 5.96 15.83
CA ASN A 454 8.53 4.67 15.96
C ASN A 454 9.53 3.62 16.43
N MET A 455 9.01 2.58 17.06
CA MET A 455 9.73 1.36 17.37
C MET A 455 8.78 0.17 17.28
N GLY A 456 9.35 -1.00 17.02
CA GLY A 456 8.57 -2.23 16.96
C GLY A 456 9.42 -3.46 17.05
N ALA A 457 8.77 -4.58 17.26
CA ALA A 457 9.37 -5.89 17.32
C ALA A 457 8.42 -6.93 16.72
N ASP A 458 8.99 -7.84 15.94
CA ASP A 458 8.30 -9.03 15.44
C ASP A 458 8.99 -10.27 15.98
N VAL A 459 8.22 -11.24 16.42
CA VAL A 459 8.72 -12.55 16.83
C VAL A 459 7.87 -13.60 16.14
N GLU A 460 8.53 -14.53 15.48
CA GLU A 460 7.89 -15.68 14.85
C GLU A 460 8.58 -16.97 15.28
N VAL A 461 7.80 -17.97 15.66
CA VAL A 461 8.29 -19.25 16.14
C VAL A 461 7.71 -20.39 15.30
N PRO A 462 8.36 -20.75 14.18
CA PRO A 462 8.06 -21.97 13.47
C PRO A 462 8.47 -23.23 14.27
N LEU A 463 7.55 -24.19 14.36
CA LEU A 463 7.77 -25.44 15.06
C LEU A 463 8.23 -26.53 14.08
N LEU A 464 9.48 -26.95 14.17
CA LEU A 464 10.11 -27.98 13.33
C LEU A 464 9.62 -29.37 13.74
N VAL A 465 8.34 -29.67 13.46
CA VAL A 465 7.79 -31.03 13.65
C VAL A 465 8.18 -31.93 12.49
N ALA A 466 8.25 -33.24 12.74
CA ALA A 466 8.62 -34.23 11.72
C ALA A 466 7.47 -34.50 10.72
N CYS A 467 6.89 -33.45 10.16
CA CYS A 467 5.78 -33.53 9.20
C CYS A 467 6.03 -32.62 7.97
N LYS A 468 5.16 -32.73 6.98
CA LYS A 468 5.21 -31.91 5.76
C LYS A 468 4.81 -30.44 5.98
N PHE A 469 4.38 -30.07 7.17
CA PHE A 469 3.88 -28.76 7.55
C PHE A 469 4.74 -28.16 8.65
N LEU A 470 4.93 -26.86 8.60
CA LEU A 470 5.66 -26.07 9.59
C LEU A 470 4.67 -25.07 10.22
N PRO A 471 3.98 -25.45 11.31
CA PRO A 471 3.12 -24.50 12.02
C PRO A 471 3.99 -23.43 12.69
N PHE A 472 3.44 -22.21 12.78
CA PHE A 472 4.10 -21.09 13.44
C PHE A 472 3.12 -20.19 14.17
N VAL A 473 3.64 -19.49 15.15
CA VAL A 473 2.99 -18.37 15.83
C VAL A 473 3.81 -17.12 15.53
N LYS A 474 3.14 -16.02 15.21
CA LYS A 474 3.76 -14.71 15.00
C LYS A 474 3.12 -13.67 15.89
N LEU A 475 3.94 -12.86 16.53
CA LEU A 475 3.56 -11.66 17.28
C LEU A 475 4.29 -10.47 16.69
N SER A 476 3.56 -9.41 16.37
CA SER A 476 4.12 -8.14 15.90
C SER A 476 3.59 -7.03 16.77
N TRP A 477 4.48 -6.19 17.27
CA TRP A 477 4.14 -5.01 18.06
C TRP A 477 4.80 -3.79 17.48
N GLN A 478 4.05 -2.66 17.44
CA GLN A 478 4.56 -1.36 17.01
C GLN A 478 4.02 -0.25 17.89
N TYR A 479 4.88 0.70 18.18
CA TYR A 479 4.58 1.92 18.89
C TYR A 479 5.05 3.12 18.08
N ASP A 480 4.15 4.10 17.85
CA ASP A 480 4.44 5.37 17.18
C ASP A 480 4.18 6.52 18.16
N TYR A 481 5.06 7.52 18.15
CA TYR A 481 4.94 8.76 18.93
C TYR A 481 4.98 9.96 17.99
N TYR A 482 4.04 10.89 18.18
CA TYR A 482 3.86 12.06 17.31
C TYR A 482 3.06 13.17 18.05
N LEU A 483 2.94 14.35 17.44
CA LEU A 483 2.16 15.50 17.97
C LEU A 483 2.52 15.85 19.42
N LEU A 484 3.82 15.79 19.78
CA LEU A 484 4.37 16.07 21.10
C LEU A 484 3.86 15.16 22.25
N THR A 485 2.66 14.61 22.18
CA THR A 485 2.05 13.79 23.25
C THR A 485 1.25 12.61 22.72
N ALA A 486 0.91 12.61 21.44
CA ALA A 486 0.10 11.55 20.85
C ALA A 486 0.92 10.29 20.57
N HIS A 487 0.28 9.15 20.75
CA HIS A 487 0.88 7.85 20.50
C HIS A 487 -0.12 6.86 19.89
N GLN A 488 0.42 5.87 19.20
CA GLN A 488 -0.35 4.77 18.65
C GLN A 488 0.33 3.46 19.00
N ASN A 489 -0.45 2.49 19.44
CA ASN A 489 -0.05 1.11 19.65
C ASN A 489 -0.73 0.21 18.62
N SER A 490 0.03 -0.70 18.04
CA SER A 490 -0.48 -1.75 17.16
C SER A 490 0.03 -3.10 17.64
N LEU A 491 -0.84 -4.09 17.65
CA LEU A 491 -0.54 -5.46 18.01
C LEU A 491 -1.18 -6.41 17.01
N VAL A 492 -0.37 -7.26 16.40
CA VAL A 492 -0.85 -8.32 15.50
C VAL A 492 -0.43 -9.66 16.07
N VAL A 493 -1.40 -10.56 16.23
CA VAL A 493 -1.17 -11.94 16.64
C VAL A 493 -1.66 -12.84 15.52
N SER A 494 -0.85 -13.79 15.11
CA SER A 494 -1.27 -14.73 14.08
C SER A 494 -0.72 -16.13 14.27
N LEU A 495 -1.46 -17.09 13.70
CA LEU A 495 -1.14 -18.50 13.66
C LEU A 495 -1.12 -18.93 12.19
N GLY A 496 -0.15 -19.74 11.81
CA GLY A 496 -0.09 -20.18 10.43
C GLY A 496 0.62 -21.49 10.24
N ILE A 497 0.58 -21.93 8.98
CA ILE A 497 1.30 -23.13 8.52
C ILE A 497 2.04 -22.83 7.23
N ARG A 498 3.23 -23.40 7.07
CA ARG A 498 4.00 -23.40 5.82
C ARG A 498 4.20 -24.81 5.29
N PHE A 499 4.23 -24.96 3.95
CA PHE A 499 4.40 -26.26 3.29
C PHE A 499 4.99 -26.15 1.89
#